data_646a9dc4abf10050979d353b4e8c4d9f
#
_entry.id   646a9dc4abf10050979d353b4e8c4d9f
#
_cell.length_a   1.000
_cell.length_b   1.000
_cell.length_c   1.000
_cell.angle_alpha   90.00
_cell.angle_beta   90.00
_cell.angle_gamma   90.00
#
_symmetry.space_group_name_H-M   'P 1'
#
loop_
_entity.id
_entity.type
_entity.pdbx_description
1 polymer ?
#
loop_
_entity_poly.entity_id
_entity_poly.type
_entity_poly.pdbx_seq_one_letter_code
_entity_poly.pdbx_strand_id
1 'polypeptide(L)'
;RTAGAASRHIMGRVGDHGEVMAVIVTASGKLPLADLWVSEMRKLLPEVVSIYHNVQSHKGNAILGKEIHHLWGKKTLTSSLCGLAFEVSPFSFFQVHKPQAELLYEKALAYADLHGGETVIDAYCGTGTISLCLAQKAGRVIGIEIVKEAIEDAKKNAAFNHIENAEFYAADAGEFMPKLYQEGLRPDVIVMDPVRAACTCRSAGISQ
;
A
#
# COMPACT_ATOMS: atom_id res chain seq x y z
N ARG A 1 35.45 15.66 14.46
CA ARG A 1 34.83 14.79 13.45
C ARG A 1 33.43 14.47 13.96
N THR A 2 32.46 15.28 13.56
CA THR A 2 31.05 14.96 13.75
C THR A 2 30.75 13.75 12.83
N ALA A 3 30.34 12.63 13.42
CA ALA A 3 29.81 11.50 12.69
C ALA A 3 28.49 11.98 12.03
N GLY A 4 28.60 12.52 10.83
CA GLY A 4 27.43 12.92 10.04
C GLY A 4 26.57 11.68 9.79
N ALA A 5 25.27 11.80 9.95
CA ALA A 5 24.34 10.76 9.56
C ALA A 5 24.61 10.44 8.07
N ALA A 6 25.13 9.23 7.80
CA ALA A 6 25.40 8.84 6.42
C ALA A 6 24.05 8.71 5.70
N SER A 7 23.79 9.58 4.73
CA SER A 7 22.65 9.42 3.82
C SER A 7 22.81 8.11 3.08
N ARG A 8 21.76 7.30 3.06
CA ARG A 8 21.72 6.00 2.35
C ARG A 8 20.98 6.11 1.02
N HIS A 9 19.79 6.68 1.07
CA HIS A 9 18.91 6.77 -0.08
C HIS A 9 18.11 8.07 -0.03
N ILE A 10 17.65 8.51 -1.17
CA ILE A 10 16.54 9.43 -1.33
C ILE A 10 15.50 8.70 -2.16
N MET A 11 14.29 8.57 -1.62
CA MET A 11 13.17 7.95 -2.32
C MET A 11 12.18 9.04 -2.70
N GLY A 12 11.76 9.07 -3.95
CA GLY A 12 10.69 9.93 -4.46
C GLY A 12 9.43 9.13 -4.75
N ARG A 13 8.27 9.65 -4.38
CA ARG A 13 6.97 9.20 -4.84
C ARG A 13 6.28 10.32 -5.59
N VAL A 14 5.61 9.99 -6.67
CA VAL A 14 4.92 10.96 -7.51
C VAL A 14 3.42 10.68 -7.46
N GLY A 15 2.64 11.70 -7.14
CA GLY A 15 1.19 11.69 -7.20
C GLY A 15 0.66 12.08 -8.58
N ASP A 16 -0.65 12.06 -8.76
CA ASP A 16 -1.32 12.25 -10.06
C ASP A 16 -1.06 13.61 -10.73
N HIS A 17 -0.83 14.64 -9.95
CA HIS A 17 -0.63 16.01 -10.46
C HIS A 17 0.86 16.40 -10.52
N GLY A 18 1.76 15.43 -10.56
CA GLY A 18 3.20 15.67 -10.54
C GLY A 18 3.73 16.11 -9.17
N GLU A 19 2.89 16.06 -8.13
CA GLU A 19 3.31 16.31 -6.76
C GLU A 19 4.29 15.23 -6.30
N VAL A 20 5.35 15.62 -5.61
CA VAL A 20 6.40 14.72 -5.15
C VAL A 20 6.45 14.66 -3.62
N MET A 21 6.51 13.45 -3.10
CA MET A 21 6.90 13.16 -1.73
C MET A 21 8.35 12.70 -1.73
N ALA A 22 9.22 13.40 -1.03
CA ALA A 22 10.62 13.04 -0.86
C ALA A 22 10.84 12.40 0.52
N VAL A 23 11.52 11.24 0.55
CA VAL A 23 11.91 10.57 1.79
C VAL A 23 13.43 10.47 1.84
N ILE A 24 14.05 11.17 2.78
CA ILE A 24 15.50 11.13 3.02
C ILE A 24 15.78 9.99 3.99
N VAL A 25 16.56 9.00 3.55
CA VAL A 25 16.88 7.82 4.36
C VAL A 25 18.30 7.92 4.89
N THR A 26 18.46 7.84 6.21
CA THR A 26 19.77 7.85 6.87
C THR A 26 20.05 6.52 7.59
N ALA A 27 21.33 6.25 7.84
CA ALA A 27 21.75 5.03 8.54
C ALA A 27 21.46 5.08 10.05
N SER A 28 21.40 6.27 10.64
CA SER A 28 21.20 6.44 12.07
C SER A 28 20.73 7.87 12.41
N GLY A 29 20.06 8.01 13.54
CA GLY A 29 19.84 9.23 14.28
C GLY A 29 19.02 10.30 13.58
N LYS A 30 19.23 11.53 14.02
CA LYS A 30 18.56 12.72 13.50
C LYS A 30 19.19 13.16 12.18
N LEU A 31 18.38 13.64 11.25
CA LEU A 31 18.88 14.29 10.04
C LEU A 31 19.54 15.61 10.41
N PRO A 32 20.88 15.77 10.21
CA PRO A 32 21.54 17.05 10.47
C PRO A 32 21.01 18.11 9.52
N LEU A 33 20.82 19.35 10.00
CA LEU A 33 20.34 20.48 9.21
C LEU A 33 19.01 20.20 8.52
N ALA A 34 18.07 19.53 9.19
CA ALA A 34 16.76 19.16 8.61
C ALA A 34 16.03 20.37 8.01
N ASP A 35 16.05 21.52 8.70
CA ASP A 35 15.41 22.75 8.22
C ASP A 35 16.07 23.28 6.94
N LEU A 36 17.39 23.12 6.80
CA LEU A 36 18.11 23.49 5.58
C LEU A 36 17.73 22.55 4.42
N TRP A 37 17.66 21.24 4.68
CA TRP A 37 17.16 20.28 3.70
C TRP A 37 15.77 20.64 3.19
N VAL A 38 14.84 20.94 4.11
CA VAL A 38 13.47 21.34 3.78
C VAL A 38 13.47 22.63 2.95
N SER A 39 14.22 23.68 3.38
CA SER A 39 14.24 24.96 2.68
C SER A 39 14.82 24.88 1.28
N GLU A 40 15.94 24.16 1.10
CA GLU A 40 16.58 24.00 -0.20
C GLU A 40 15.79 23.11 -1.15
N MET A 41 15.22 21.99 -0.66
CA MET A 41 14.35 21.14 -1.49
C MET A 41 13.14 21.92 -2.01
N ARG A 42 12.45 22.67 -1.15
CA ARG A 42 11.31 23.51 -1.56
C ARG A 42 11.67 24.59 -2.58
N LYS A 43 12.86 25.14 -2.48
CA LYS A 43 13.36 26.18 -3.38
C LYS A 43 13.76 25.65 -4.75
N LEU A 44 14.41 24.48 -4.76
CA LEU A 44 14.97 23.87 -5.97
C LEU A 44 13.98 22.97 -6.71
N LEU A 45 13.02 22.38 -6.00
CA LEU A 45 12.07 21.40 -6.49
C LEU A 45 10.65 21.79 -6.05
N PRO A 46 10.02 22.74 -6.75
CA PRO A 46 8.70 23.27 -6.38
C PRO A 46 7.59 22.21 -6.40
N GLU A 47 7.77 21.11 -7.13
CA GLU A 47 6.89 19.94 -7.16
C GLU A 47 6.91 19.11 -5.87
N VAL A 48 7.94 19.28 -5.03
CA VAL A 48 8.00 18.59 -3.74
C VAL A 48 7.02 19.24 -2.77
N VAL A 49 5.98 18.48 -2.42
CA VAL A 49 4.91 18.92 -1.50
C VAL A 49 4.93 18.21 -0.17
N SER A 50 5.80 17.22 -0.01
CA SER A 50 5.92 16.38 1.20
C SER A 50 7.38 15.98 1.39
N ILE A 51 7.88 16.11 2.62
CA ILE A 51 9.26 15.73 2.97
C ILE A 51 9.24 14.91 4.26
N TYR A 52 9.86 13.74 4.19
CA TYR A 52 10.05 12.83 5.31
C TYR A 52 11.53 12.52 5.54
N HIS A 53 11.86 12.20 6.77
CA HIS A 53 13.12 11.57 7.16
C HIS A 53 12.83 10.17 7.69
N ASN A 54 13.51 9.18 7.16
CA ASN A 54 13.43 7.78 7.60
C ASN A 54 14.79 7.31 8.11
N VAL A 55 14.77 6.54 9.20
CA VAL A 55 15.98 5.95 9.78
C VAL A 55 16.01 4.47 9.47
N GLN A 56 16.95 4.06 8.61
CA GLN A 56 17.20 2.65 8.26
C GLN A 56 18.56 2.23 8.83
N SER A 57 18.55 1.69 10.03
CA SER A 57 19.78 1.25 10.74
C SER A 57 20.24 -0.17 10.35
N HIS A 58 19.32 -1.00 9.82
CA HIS A 58 19.62 -2.40 9.49
C HIS A 58 20.27 -2.55 8.13
N LYS A 59 21.18 -3.50 8.02
CA LYS A 59 21.71 -3.96 6.73
C LYS A 59 20.75 -5.00 6.15
N GLY A 60 20.14 -4.70 5.02
CA GLY A 60 19.20 -5.58 4.35
C GLY A 60 18.67 -4.93 3.06
N ASN A 61 17.75 -5.61 2.39
CA ASN A 61 17.19 -5.15 1.11
C ASN A 61 16.07 -4.12 1.29
N ALA A 62 15.59 -3.88 2.52
CA ALA A 62 14.56 -2.89 2.77
C ALA A 62 15.15 -1.47 2.67
N ILE A 63 14.53 -0.63 1.83
CA ILE A 63 14.94 0.76 1.63
C ILE A 63 14.57 1.60 2.86
N LEU A 64 13.36 1.38 3.42
CA LEU A 64 12.85 2.10 4.57
C LEU A 64 13.00 1.30 5.87
N GLY A 65 13.39 1.98 6.93
CA GLY A 65 13.32 1.47 8.30
C GLY A 65 11.97 1.79 8.96
N LYS A 66 11.75 1.29 10.16
CA LYS A 66 10.49 1.48 10.90
C LYS A 66 10.29 2.91 11.43
N GLU A 67 11.36 3.62 11.71
CA GLU A 67 11.32 4.97 12.27
C GLU A 67 11.22 5.99 11.15
N ILE A 68 10.16 6.83 11.18
CA ILE A 68 9.93 7.87 10.18
C ILE A 68 9.45 9.16 10.86
N HIS A 69 9.94 10.28 10.37
CA HIS A 69 9.61 11.62 10.84
C HIS A 69 9.08 12.46 9.69
N HIS A 70 7.91 13.04 9.86
CA HIS A 70 7.38 14.02 8.93
C HIS A 70 8.07 15.35 9.19
N LEU A 71 8.77 15.87 8.17
CA LEU A 71 9.51 17.13 8.27
C LEU A 71 8.70 18.32 7.80
N TRP A 72 7.98 18.15 6.66
CA TRP A 72 7.24 19.25 6.07
C TRP A 72 6.18 18.78 5.06
N GLY A 73 5.11 19.59 4.91
CA GLY A 73 4.14 19.53 3.84
C GLY A 73 3.01 18.52 4.06
N LYS A 74 2.53 17.90 2.98
CA LYS A 74 1.45 16.92 3.02
C LYS A 74 1.90 15.63 3.70
N LYS A 75 1.00 14.96 4.43
CA LYS A 75 1.30 13.64 5.02
C LYS A 75 1.16 12.51 4.01
N THR A 76 0.29 12.67 3.03
CA THR A 76 0.01 11.70 1.97
C THR A 76 0.00 12.40 0.62
N LEU A 77 0.22 11.65 -0.45
CA LEU A 77 -0.11 12.06 -1.81
C LEU A 77 -1.41 11.40 -2.23
N THR A 78 -2.11 12.03 -3.17
CA THR A 78 -3.26 11.39 -3.81
C THR A 78 -2.84 10.78 -5.13
N SER A 79 -3.24 9.53 -5.36
CA SER A 79 -3.07 8.85 -6.64
C SER A 79 -4.37 8.15 -7.02
N SER A 80 -4.78 8.23 -8.27
CA SER A 80 -5.99 7.55 -8.76
C SER A 80 -5.65 6.24 -9.45
N LEU A 81 -6.55 5.26 -9.32
CA LEU A 81 -6.46 3.96 -9.98
C LEU A 81 -7.87 3.40 -10.18
N CYS A 82 -8.20 2.93 -11.38
CA CYS A 82 -9.53 2.39 -11.73
C CYS A 82 -10.69 3.34 -11.37
N GLY A 83 -10.49 4.65 -11.52
CA GLY A 83 -11.50 5.66 -11.18
C GLY A 83 -11.66 5.97 -9.69
N LEU A 84 -10.87 5.34 -8.82
CA LEU A 84 -10.82 5.60 -7.38
C LEU A 84 -9.60 6.43 -7.02
N ALA A 85 -9.71 7.21 -5.94
CA ALA A 85 -8.60 8.00 -5.40
C ALA A 85 -8.04 7.33 -4.14
N PHE A 86 -6.71 7.28 -4.03
CA PHE A 86 -6.00 6.64 -2.94
C PHE A 86 -5.07 7.62 -2.24
N GLU A 87 -5.07 7.60 -0.91
CA GLU A 87 -4.06 8.27 -0.11
C GLU A 87 -2.83 7.36 0.01
N VAL A 88 -1.70 7.84 -0.50
CA VAL A 88 -0.43 7.12 -0.53
C VAL A 88 0.52 7.70 0.50
N SER A 89 0.81 6.94 1.55
CA SER A 89 1.79 7.27 2.59
C SER A 89 3.22 6.88 2.18
N PRO A 90 4.26 7.28 2.91
CA PRO A 90 5.63 6.83 2.64
C PRO A 90 5.80 5.31 2.63
N PHE A 91 5.01 4.59 3.44
CA PHE A 91 5.08 3.14 3.58
C PHE A 91 4.10 2.37 2.71
N SER A 92 3.07 3.03 2.18
CA SER A 92 2.08 2.37 1.34
C SER A 92 2.75 1.75 0.12
N PHE A 93 2.51 0.47 -0.15
CA PHE A 93 2.79 -0.07 -1.47
C PHE A 93 1.74 0.46 -2.44
N PHE A 94 2.21 1.06 -3.52
CA PHE A 94 1.37 1.52 -4.62
C PHE A 94 2.10 1.26 -5.93
N GLN A 95 1.39 0.77 -6.95
CA GLN A 95 1.98 0.41 -8.24
C GLN A 95 2.60 1.63 -8.92
N VAL A 96 3.90 1.57 -9.19
CA VAL A 96 4.67 2.70 -9.76
C VAL A 96 4.33 2.96 -11.22
N HIS A 97 3.89 1.96 -11.97
CA HIS A 97 3.51 2.09 -13.37
C HIS A 97 1.99 2.03 -13.52
N LYS A 98 1.34 3.15 -13.22
CA LYS A 98 -0.12 3.27 -13.19
C LYS A 98 -0.85 2.70 -14.42
N PRO A 99 -0.48 3.04 -15.69
CA PRO A 99 -1.18 2.48 -16.84
C PRO A 99 -1.15 0.95 -16.92
N GLN A 100 -0.04 0.33 -16.52
CA GLN A 100 0.07 -1.13 -16.49
C GLN A 100 -0.72 -1.74 -15.31
N ALA A 101 -0.75 -1.06 -14.18
CA ALA A 101 -1.56 -1.47 -13.05
C ALA A 101 -3.06 -1.46 -13.37
N GLU A 102 -3.53 -0.41 -14.06
CA GLU A 102 -4.92 -0.34 -14.53
C GLU A 102 -5.27 -1.50 -15.47
N LEU A 103 -4.43 -1.78 -16.47
CA LEU A 103 -4.62 -2.91 -17.36
C LEU A 103 -4.62 -4.27 -16.63
N LEU A 104 -3.75 -4.43 -15.62
CA LEU A 104 -3.71 -5.63 -14.79
C LEU A 104 -5.00 -5.79 -13.99
N TYR A 105 -5.48 -4.71 -13.38
CA TYR A 105 -6.69 -4.72 -12.56
C TYR A 105 -7.96 -4.90 -13.42
N GLU A 106 -8.02 -4.30 -14.61
CA GLU A 106 -9.08 -4.56 -15.59
C GLU A 106 -9.13 -6.04 -15.97
N LYS A 107 -7.97 -6.67 -16.17
CA LYS A 107 -7.89 -8.10 -16.43
C LYS A 107 -8.36 -8.95 -15.24
N ALA A 108 -7.95 -8.60 -14.03
CA ALA A 108 -8.40 -9.28 -12.81
C ALA A 108 -9.93 -9.17 -12.66
N LEU A 109 -10.50 -7.98 -12.88
CA LEU A 109 -11.94 -7.73 -12.87
C LEU A 109 -12.66 -8.54 -13.95
N ALA A 110 -12.09 -8.64 -15.16
CA ALA A 110 -12.66 -9.42 -16.25
C ALA A 110 -12.66 -10.93 -15.97
N TYR A 111 -11.60 -11.45 -15.34
CA TYR A 111 -11.55 -12.86 -14.94
C TYR A 111 -12.43 -13.18 -13.73
N ALA A 112 -12.63 -12.22 -12.83
CA ALA A 112 -13.53 -12.37 -11.69
C ALA A 112 -15.01 -12.45 -12.11
N ASP A 113 -15.37 -11.94 -13.29
CA ASP A 113 -16.70 -12.01 -13.92
C ASP A 113 -17.85 -11.65 -12.96
N LEU A 114 -17.72 -10.48 -12.31
CA LEU A 114 -18.59 -10.03 -11.23
C LEU A 114 -19.90 -9.40 -11.78
N HIS A 115 -21.03 -9.76 -11.18
CA HIS A 115 -22.38 -9.33 -11.57
C HIS A 115 -23.14 -8.60 -10.44
N GLY A 116 -22.50 -8.36 -9.29
CA GLY A 116 -23.03 -7.52 -8.19
C GLY A 116 -23.51 -8.28 -6.96
N GLY A 117 -23.52 -9.61 -6.99
CA GLY A 117 -23.95 -10.44 -5.86
C GLY A 117 -22.81 -11.20 -5.15
N GLU A 118 -21.66 -11.27 -5.78
CA GLU A 118 -20.56 -12.14 -5.39
C GLU A 118 -19.86 -11.66 -4.13
N THR A 119 -19.41 -12.65 -3.33
CA THR A 119 -18.46 -12.45 -2.24
C THR A 119 -17.04 -12.75 -2.74
N VAL A 120 -16.19 -11.74 -2.69
CA VAL A 120 -14.80 -11.82 -3.14
C VAL A 120 -13.86 -11.77 -1.94
N ILE A 121 -12.83 -12.65 -1.91
CA ILE A 121 -11.69 -12.52 -1.00
C ILE A 121 -10.50 -11.98 -1.80
N ASP A 122 -9.90 -10.90 -1.30
CA ASP A 122 -8.60 -10.37 -1.75
C ASP A 122 -7.56 -10.74 -0.68
N ALA A 123 -6.83 -11.81 -0.93
CA ALA A 123 -5.75 -12.24 -0.05
C ALA A 123 -4.45 -11.49 -0.42
N TYR A 124 -3.78 -10.94 0.60
CA TYR A 124 -2.63 -10.03 0.47
C TYR A 124 -3.00 -8.65 -0.10
N CYS A 125 -4.11 -8.08 0.39
CA CYS A 125 -4.73 -6.90 -0.20
C CYS A 125 -3.91 -5.60 -0.08
N GLY A 126 -2.87 -5.56 0.75
CA GLY A 126 -2.07 -4.36 0.97
C GLY A 126 -2.92 -3.18 1.44
N THR A 127 -2.82 -2.05 0.77
CA THR A 127 -3.62 -0.84 1.03
C THR A 127 -5.00 -0.86 0.37
N GLY A 128 -5.46 -2.04 -0.07
CA GLY A 128 -6.81 -2.27 -0.59
C GLY A 128 -7.04 -1.84 -2.04
N THR A 129 -6.00 -1.63 -2.84
CA THR A 129 -6.16 -1.11 -4.21
C THR A 129 -6.99 -2.04 -5.10
N ILE A 130 -6.68 -3.34 -5.13
CA ILE A 130 -7.44 -4.34 -5.90
C ILE A 130 -8.80 -4.57 -5.24
N SER A 131 -8.85 -4.72 -3.91
CA SER A 131 -10.10 -4.89 -3.15
C SER A 131 -11.14 -3.83 -3.49
N LEU A 132 -10.74 -2.55 -3.51
CA LEU A 132 -11.67 -1.44 -3.77
C LEU A 132 -12.09 -1.37 -5.25
N CYS A 133 -11.19 -1.73 -6.18
CA CYS A 133 -11.57 -1.87 -7.59
C CYS A 133 -12.62 -2.99 -7.78
N LEU A 134 -12.45 -4.14 -7.10
CA LEU A 134 -13.41 -5.24 -7.11
C LEU A 134 -14.75 -4.84 -6.46
N ALA A 135 -14.71 -4.08 -5.36
CA ALA A 135 -15.89 -3.65 -4.62
C ALA A 135 -16.86 -2.78 -5.45
N GLN A 136 -16.37 -2.14 -6.52
CA GLN A 136 -17.24 -1.42 -7.45
C GLN A 136 -18.22 -2.34 -8.22
N LYS A 137 -17.93 -3.64 -8.29
CA LYS A 137 -18.74 -4.62 -9.06
C LYS A 137 -19.17 -5.83 -8.23
N ALA A 138 -18.56 -6.10 -7.09
CA ALA A 138 -18.91 -7.20 -6.20
C ALA A 138 -20.03 -6.82 -5.22
N GLY A 139 -20.74 -7.81 -4.71
CA GLY A 139 -21.67 -7.62 -3.60
C GLY A 139 -20.95 -7.37 -2.27
N ARG A 140 -19.85 -8.09 -2.03
CA ARG A 140 -19.02 -7.97 -0.82
C ARG A 140 -17.56 -8.29 -1.14
N VAL A 141 -16.64 -7.53 -0.56
CA VAL A 141 -15.20 -7.81 -0.65
C VAL A 141 -14.61 -7.94 0.74
N ILE A 142 -13.76 -8.95 0.93
CA ILE A 142 -13.02 -9.20 2.16
C ILE A 142 -11.52 -9.13 1.83
N GLY A 143 -10.86 -8.06 2.26
CA GLY A 143 -9.42 -7.88 2.14
C GLY A 143 -8.69 -8.43 3.36
N ILE A 144 -7.63 -9.23 3.13
CA ILE A 144 -6.81 -9.82 4.19
C ILE A 144 -5.36 -9.44 3.95
N GLU A 145 -4.71 -8.88 4.96
CA GLU A 145 -3.31 -8.44 4.91
C GLU A 145 -2.69 -8.58 6.32
N ILE A 146 -1.46 -9.04 6.39
CA ILE A 146 -0.77 -9.24 7.67
C ILE A 146 -0.27 -7.93 8.28
N VAL A 147 -0.02 -6.91 7.45
CA VAL A 147 0.50 -5.60 7.87
C VAL A 147 -0.66 -4.72 8.33
N LYS A 148 -0.72 -4.46 9.64
CA LYS A 148 -1.81 -3.67 10.25
C LYS A 148 -1.91 -2.26 9.69
N GLU A 149 -0.79 -1.61 9.46
CA GLU A 149 -0.72 -0.24 8.90
C GLU A 149 -1.32 -0.18 7.49
N ALA A 150 -1.11 -1.22 6.68
CA ALA A 150 -1.71 -1.32 5.35
C ALA A 150 -3.24 -1.47 5.43
N ILE A 151 -3.74 -2.26 6.40
CA ILE A 151 -5.19 -2.40 6.65
C ILE A 151 -5.82 -1.07 7.09
N GLU A 152 -5.15 -0.29 7.94
CA GLU A 152 -5.65 1.03 8.32
C GLU A 152 -5.70 1.99 7.12
N ASP A 153 -4.73 1.92 6.23
CA ASP A 153 -4.74 2.69 4.98
C ASP A 153 -5.85 2.19 4.03
N ALA A 154 -6.08 0.86 3.93
CA ALA A 154 -7.16 0.29 3.14
C ALA A 154 -8.55 0.77 3.63
N LYS A 155 -8.79 0.79 4.94
CA LYS A 155 -10.03 1.32 5.53
C LYS A 155 -10.23 2.81 5.25
N LYS A 156 -9.16 3.62 5.35
CA LYS A 156 -9.21 5.04 4.99
C LYS A 156 -9.54 5.24 3.51
N ASN A 157 -8.90 4.45 2.63
CA ASN A 157 -9.15 4.49 1.20
C ASN A 157 -10.60 4.08 0.86
N ALA A 158 -11.16 3.07 1.55
CA ALA A 158 -12.56 2.70 1.41
C ALA A 158 -13.49 3.86 1.79
N ALA A 159 -13.27 4.46 2.96
CA ALA A 159 -14.05 5.61 3.43
C ALA A 159 -13.90 6.82 2.50
N PHE A 160 -12.70 7.10 2.01
CA PHE A 160 -12.42 8.20 1.09
C PHE A 160 -13.16 8.06 -0.25
N ASN A 161 -13.37 6.82 -0.71
CA ASN A 161 -14.10 6.50 -1.93
C ASN A 161 -15.59 6.14 -1.68
N HIS A 162 -16.08 6.29 -0.47
CA HIS A 162 -17.48 5.94 -0.09
C HIS A 162 -17.85 4.48 -0.41
N ILE A 163 -16.89 3.55 -0.27
CA ILE A 163 -17.08 2.11 -0.48
C ILE A 163 -17.41 1.48 0.87
N GLU A 164 -18.62 0.94 0.99
CA GLU A 164 -19.14 0.36 2.24
C GLU A 164 -19.19 -1.17 2.23
N ASN A 165 -19.06 -1.79 1.05
CA ASN A 165 -19.12 -3.24 0.85
C ASN A 165 -17.74 -3.93 0.87
N ALA A 166 -16.70 -3.26 1.35
CA ALA A 166 -15.36 -3.80 1.54
C ALA A 166 -14.98 -3.83 3.02
N GLU A 167 -14.60 -5.00 3.50
CA GLU A 167 -14.14 -5.24 4.87
C GLU A 167 -12.67 -5.63 4.88
N PHE A 168 -11.89 -5.17 5.86
CA PHE A 168 -10.45 -5.38 5.90
C PHE A 168 -9.99 -5.96 7.24
N TYR A 169 -9.21 -7.04 7.19
CA TYR A 169 -8.73 -7.82 8.33
C TYR A 169 -7.21 -7.91 8.36
N ALA A 170 -6.62 -7.50 9.50
CA ALA A 170 -5.19 -7.64 9.76
C ALA A 170 -4.91 -9.07 10.24
N ALA A 171 -4.61 -9.98 9.31
CA ALA A 171 -4.41 -11.40 9.59
C ALA A 171 -3.49 -12.07 8.56
N ASP A 172 -2.93 -13.22 8.91
CA ASP A 172 -2.31 -14.11 7.93
C ASP A 172 -3.40 -14.78 7.09
N ALA A 173 -3.32 -14.63 5.76
CA ALA A 173 -4.33 -15.16 4.84
C ALA A 173 -4.43 -16.69 4.90
N GLY A 174 -3.30 -17.39 5.08
CA GLY A 174 -3.26 -18.86 5.18
C GLY A 174 -3.94 -19.41 6.44
N GLU A 175 -3.98 -18.60 7.51
CA GLU A 175 -4.66 -18.97 8.75
C GLU A 175 -6.11 -18.45 8.80
N PHE A 176 -6.37 -17.29 8.22
CA PHE A 176 -7.67 -16.62 8.36
C PHE A 176 -8.71 -17.15 7.37
N MET A 177 -8.35 -17.44 6.12
CA MET A 177 -9.29 -18.00 5.14
C MET A 177 -9.90 -19.33 5.58
N PRO A 178 -9.14 -20.31 6.13
CA PRO A 178 -9.74 -21.54 6.67
C PRO A 178 -10.74 -21.30 7.80
N LYS A 179 -10.52 -20.29 8.65
CA LYS A 179 -11.47 -19.92 9.72
C LYS A 179 -12.77 -19.38 9.13
N LEU A 180 -12.69 -18.45 8.16
CA LEU A 180 -13.86 -17.96 7.46
C LEU A 180 -14.67 -19.09 6.81
N TYR A 181 -13.97 -20.08 6.22
CA TYR A 181 -14.61 -21.24 5.64
C TYR A 181 -15.33 -22.11 6.70
N GLN A 182 -14.71 -22.32 7.88
CA GLN A 182 -15.32 -23.04 9.01
C GLN A 182 -16.55 -22.31 9.57
N GLU A 183 -16.55 -20.96 9.54
CA GLU A 183 -17.67 -20.11 9.92
C GLU A 183 -18.81 -20.07 8.88
N GLY A 184 -18.65 -20.81 7.78
CA GLY A 184 -19.68 -20.93 6.75
C GLY A 184 -19.53 -19.99 5.56
N LEU A 185 -18.50 -19.15 5.53
CA LEU A 185 -18.25 -18.28 4.38
C LEU A 185 -17.86 -19.12 3.15
N ARG A 186 -18.47 -18.83 2.03
CA ARG A 186 -18.17 -19.44 0.73
C ARG A 186 -17.96 -18.31 -0.27
N PRO A 187 -16.70 -17.90 -0.52
CA PRO A 187 -16.43 -16.89 -1.52
C PRO A 187 -16.67 -17.44 -2.93
N ASP A 188 -17.20 -16.61 -3.78
CA ASP A 188 -17.40 -16.91 -5.21
C ASP A 188 -16.07 -16.76 -5.96
N VAL A 189 -15.24 -15.78 -5.55
CA VAL A 189 -13.96 -15.47 -6.17
C VAL A 189 -12.89 -15.23 -5.10
N ILE A 190 -11.69 -15.72 -5.36
CA ILE A 190 -10.50 -15.41 -4.55
C ILE A 190 -9.45 -14.79 -5.48
N VAL A 191 -9.01 -13.58 -5.15
CA VAL A 191 -7.89 -12.88 -5.81
C VAL A 191 -6.67 -12.94 -4.90
N MET A 192 -5.51 -13.23 -5.46
CA MET A 192 -4.27 -13.34 -4.71
C MET A 192 -3.12 -12.66 -5.47
N ASP A 193 -2.45 -11.73 -4.80
CA ASP A 193 -1.18 -11.13 -5.28
C ASP A 193 -0.10 -11.28 -4.19
N PRO A 194 0.38 -12.51 -3.94
CA PRO A 194 1.29 -12.78 -2.85
C PRO A 194 2.69 -12.24 -3.13
N VAL A 195 3.36 -11.70 -2.09
CA VAL A 195 4.79 -11.43 -2.15
C VAL A 195 5.56 -12.73 -2.36
N ARG A 196 6.67 -12.70 -3.09
CA ARG A 196 7.46 -13.90 -3.48
C ARG A 196 7.76 -14.86 -2.31
N ALA A 197 7.96 -14.33 -1.09
CA ALA A 197 8.24 -15.14 0.10
C ALA A 197 7.00 -15.86 0.66
N ALA A 198 5.79 -15.43 0.34
CA ALA A 198 4.53 -16.03 0.80
C ALA A 198 4.04 -17.17 -0.10
N CYS A 199 4.65 -17.34 -1.26
CA CYS A 199 4.33 -18.41 -2.24
C CYS A 199 4.94 -19.78 -1.83
N THR A 200 4.99 -20.12 -0.54
CA THR A 200 5.28 -21.49 -0.11
C THR A 200 4.00 -22.28 -0.19
N CYS A 201 4.05 -23.47 -0.85
CA CYS A 201 2.93 -24.36 -1.18
C CYS A 201 2.09 -24.91 0.00
N ARG A 202 2.01 -24.22 1.13
CA ARG A 202 1.15 -24.57 2.25
C ARG A 202 -0.29 -24.03 2.14
N SER A 203 -0.53 -23.06 1.25
CA SER A 203 -1.85 -22.48 1.02
C SER A 203 -2.72 -23.25 0.00
N ALA A 204 -2.20 -24.30 -0.62
CA ALA A 204 -2.90 -25.11 -1.61
C ALA A 204 -3.54 -26.38 -1.02
N GLY A 205 -4.10 -26.31 0.17
CA GLY A 205 -4.95 -27.35 0.76
C GLY A 205 -6.40 -27.34 0.28
N ILE A 206 -6.71 -26.72 -0.86
CA ILE A 206 -7.99 -26.85 -1.54
C ILE A 206 -7.82 -27.96 -2.58
N SER A 207 -7.95 -29.20 -2.14
CA SER A 207 -8.18 -30.32 -3.04
C SER A 207 -9.57 -30.18 -3.69
N GLN A 208 -9.59 -30.39 -4.97
CA GLN A 208 -10.73 -30.44 -5.88
C GLN A 208 -11.97 -31.15 -5.30
#